data_dd7f15945598ae4c10146c04f685fa47
#
_entry.id   dd7f15945598ae4c10146c04f685fa47
#
_cell.length_a   1.000
_cell.length_b   1.000
_cell.length_c   1.000
_cell.angle_alpha   90.00
_cell.angle_beta   90.00
_cell.angle_gamma   90.00
#
_symmetry.space_group_name_H-M   'P 1'
#
loop_
_entity.id
_entity.type
_entity.pdbx_description
1 polymer ?
#
loop_
_entity_poly.entity_id
_entity_poly.type
_entity_poly.pdbx_seq_one_letter_code
_entity_poly.pdbx_strand_id
1 'polypeptide(L)'
;MADETFTAPTTTPAPYVTPDSGEQVTHVLGIDIGGSGVKGALVDVTTGELLAERLRIETPQPATPEAVAAVVAEIAAHFNWTGPIGVGFPGVIKDGVVKTAANVDDSWVDVDASKLIAAATGSPKVCIGNDADVAGLAEITFGAGKDNPGFVIMITLGTGIGSAFFFNGKLLPNMEFGHVEVGGKNAESWASDAAREREELKWDKWGKRVDRVLHTIEDLVWPDLFIVGGGVSKKSEKFFPYFTLRTPIVTANFLNDAGIVGAALHAK
;
A
#
# COMPACT_ATOMS: atom_id res chain seq x y z
N MET A 1 42.92 -17.32 10.94
CA MET A 1 41.58 -17.42 10.29
C MET A 1 41.22 -16.00 9.95
N ALA A 2 41.27 -15.65 8.69
CA ALA A 2 41.02 -14.32 8.18
C ALA A 2 39.51 -14.09 8.08
N ASP A 3 39.08 -12.96 8.59
CA ASP A 3 37.70 -12.46 8.56
C ASP A 3 37.44 -11.92 7.15
N GLU A 4 36.70 -12.68 6.33
CA GLU A 4 36.25 -12.22 5.01
C GLU A 4 35.03 -11.33 5.20
N THR A 5 35.24 -10.03 5.26
CA THR A 5 34.17 -9.03 5.16
C THR A 5 33.55 -9.07 3.77
N PHE A 6 32.36 -9.61 3.68
CA PHE A 6 31.54 -9.60 2.47
C PHE A 6 31.11 -8.15 2.16
N THR A 7 31.79 -7.53 1.19
CA THR A 7 31.36 -6.24 0.61
C THR A 7 30.38 -6.52 -0.52
N ALA A 8 29.10 -6.23 -0.28
CA ALA A 8 28.09 -6.25 -1.35
C ALA A 8 28.49 -5.25 -2.46
N PRO A 9 28.31 -5.60 -3.75
CA PRO A 9 28.59 -4.70 -4.84
C PRO A 9 27.60 -3.53 -4.84
N THR A 10 28.07 -2.32 -4.53
CA THR A 10 27.34 -1.07 -4.72
C THR A 10 27.27 -0.73 -6.22
N THR A 11 26.38 -1.37 -6.95
CA THR A 11 26.05 -0.90 -8.30
C THR A 11 25.03 0.23 -8.15
N THR A 12 25.48 1.47 -8.20
CA THR A 12 24.60 2.62 -8.40
C THR A 12 23.83 2.38 -9.71
N PRO A 13 22.49 2.35 -9.69
CA PRO A 13 21.75 2.19 -10.93
C PRO A 13 22.08 3.34 -11.89
N ALA A 14 22.15 3.05 -13.19
CA ALA A 14 22.35 4.06 -14.21
C ALA A 14 21.23 5.11 -14.13
N PRO A 15 21.52 6.41 -14.39
CA PRO A 15 20.50 7.44 -14.36
C PRO A 15 19.36 7.10 -15.34
N TYR A 16 18.13 7.33 -14.91
CA TYR A 16 16.95 7.13 -15.75
C TYR A 16 17.07 8.00 -17.00
N VAL A 17 16.98 7.35 -18.17
CA VAL A 17 16.85 8.05 -19.45
C VAL A 17 15.36 8.02 -19.81
N THR A 18 14.75 9.17 -20.04
CA THR A 18 13.36 9.25 -20.54
C THR A 18 13.26 8.42 -21.83
N PRO A 19 12.33 7.45 -21.92
CA PRO A 19 12.13 6.69 -23.15
C PRO A 19 11.78 7.64 -24.30
N ASP A 20 12.35 7.41 -25.47
CA ASP A 20 11.87 8.05 -26.69
C ASP A 20 10.39 7.71 -26.89
N SER A 21 9.64 8.61 -27.54
CA SER A 21 8.19 8.49 -27.68
C SER A 21 7.78 7.17 -28.35
N GLY A 22 7.47 6.15 -27.53
CA GLY A 22 7.11 4.80 -27.97
C GLY A 22 7.68 3.66 -27.13
N GLU A 23 8.69 3.90 -26.30
CA GLU A 23 9.20 2.90 -25.36
C GLU A 23 8.30 2.78 -24.12
N GLN A 24 7.98 1.54 -23.73
CA GLN A 24 7.21 1.30 -22.51
C GLN A 24 8.05 1.63 -21.29
N VAL A 25 7.46 2.37 -20.35
CA VAL A 25 8.05 2.60 -19.02
C VAL A 25 8.14 1.25 -18.31
N THR A 26 9.34 0.79 -18.05
CA THR A 26 9.61 -0.49 -17.38
C THR A 26 10.01 -0.32 -15.92
N HIS A 27 10.56 0.83 -15.57
CA HIS A 27 11.02 1.13 -14.21
C HIS A 27 10.30 2.36 -13.65
N VAL A 28 9.87 2.29 -12.41
CA VAL A 28 9.17 3.38 -11.70
C VAL A 28 9.65 3.39 -10.25
N LEU A 29 9.82 4.58 -9.67
CA LEU A 29 10.03 4.71 -8.23
C LEU A 29 8.67 4.60 -7.53
N GLY A 30 8.48 3.54 -6.75
CA GLY A 30 7.32 3.36 -5.89
C GLY A 30 7.58 3.93 -4.50
N ILE A 31 6.63 4.69 -3.97
CA ILE A 31 6.68 5.30 -2.64
C ILE A 31 5.45 4.87 -1.85
N ASP A 32 5.65 4.46 -0.60
CA ASP A 32 4.60 4.12 0.37
C ASP A 32 4.70 5.09 1.55
N ILE A 33 3.75 6.02 1.67
CA ILE A 33 3.68 7.01 2.75
C ILE A 33 2.87 6.42 3.90
N GLY A 34 3.54 6.14 5.00
CA GLY A 34 2.89 5.68 6.24
C GLY A 34 3.09 6.66 7.40
N GLY A 35 2.26 6.57 8.43
CA GLY A 35 2.33 7.44 9.61
C GLY A 35 3.63 7.33 10.43
N SER A 36 4.36 6.21 10.32
CA SER A 36 5.64 6.00 11.03
C SER A 36 6.87 5.96 10.12
N GLY A 37 6.70 5.94 8.81
CA GLY A 37 7.80 5.89 7.86
C GLY A 37 7.33 5.95 6.43
N VAL A 38 8.09 6.70 5.62
CA VAL A 38 7.98 6.74 4.17
C VAL A 38 8.98 5.76 3.60
N LYS A 39 8.53 4.87 2.72
CA LYS A 39 9.38 3.84 2.10
C LYS A 39 9.37 4.01 0.60
N GLY A 40 10.48 3.72 -0.04
CA GLY A 40 10.56 3.74 -1.50
C GLY A 40 11.57 2.76 -2.04
N ALA A 41 11.33 2.31 -3.27
CA ALA A 41 12.27 1.51 -4.05
C ALA A 41 12.00 1.67 -5.55
N LEU A 42 13.02 1.40 -6.36
CA LEU A 42 12.86 1.23 -7.80
C LEU A 42 12.22 -0.13 -8.08
N VAL A 43 11.20 -0.14 -8.92
CA VAL A 43 10.41 -1.33 -9.26
C VAL A 43 10.47 -1.56 -10.76
N ASP A 44 10.74 -2.79 -11.19
CA ASP A 44 10.42 -3.25 -12.53
C ASP A 44 8.91 -3.51 -12.61
N VAL A 45 8.17 -2.64 -13.30
CA VAL A 45 6.70 -2.72 -13.40
C VAL A 45 6.22 -3.80 -14.40
N THR A 46 7.15 -4.58 -14.97
CA THR A 46 6.82 -5.74 -15.82
C THR A 46 6.84 -7.05 -15.03
N THR A 47 7.64 -7.12 -13.96
CA THR A 47 7.81 -8.30 -13.11
C THR A 47 7.30 -8.11 -11.68
N GLY A 48 7.24 -6.85 -11.20
CA GLY A 48 6.96 -6.51 -9.80
C GLY A 48 8.16 -6.64 -8.86
N GLU A 49 9.36 -6.87 -9.41
CA GLU A 49 10.58 -7.01 -8.62
C GLU A 49 11.14 -5.66 -8.21
N LEU A 50 11.68 -5.59 -6.98
CA LEU A 50 12.46 -4.45 -6.53
C LEU A 50 13.86 -4.52 -7.14
N LEU A 51 14.30 -3.45 -7.80
CA LEU A 51 15.61 -3.37 -8.46
C LEU A 51 16.75 -3.02 -7.49
N ALA A 52 16.41 -2.58 -6.29
CA ALA A 52 17.34 -2.27 -5.21
C ALA A 52 16.66 -2.47 -3.85
N GLU A 53 17.46 -2.53 -2.78
CA GLU A 53 16.92 -2.56 -1.42
C GLU A 53 16.09 -1.29 -1.17
N ARG A 54 14.92 -1.46 -0.55
CA ARG A 54 14.05 -0.33 -0.21
C ARG A 54 14.68 0.57 0.84
N LEU A 55 14.61 1.87 0.62
CA LEU A 55 14.93 2.88 1.62
C LEU A 55 13.68 3.15 2.48
N ARG A 56 13.89 3.29 3.81
CA ARG A 56 12.87 3.77 4.75
C ARG A 56 13.41 4.98 5.50
N ILE A 57 12.68 6.07 5.46
CA ILE A 57 12.91 7.28 6.25
C ILE A 57 11.75 7.44 7.23
N GLU A 58 12.00 7.86 8.45
CA GLU A 58 10.94 8.13 9.42
C GLU A 58 10.03 9.26 8.92
N THR A 59 8.73 9.09 9.08
CA THR A 59 7.77 10.15 8.75
C THR A 59 8.00 11.34 9.68
N PRO A 60 8.25 12.55 9.14
CA PRO A 60 8.46 13.73 9.95
C PRO A 60 7.25 14.04 10.83
N GLN A 61 7.49 14.66 11.97
CA GLN A 61 6.43 15.07 12.88
C GLN A 61 6.53 16.60 13.13
N PRO A 62 5.50 17.39 12.77
CA PRO A 62 4.25 16.98 12.13
C PRO A 62 4.46 16.53 10.68
N ALA A 63 3.62 15.57 10.23
CA ALA A 63 3.69 15.01 8.88
C ALA A 63 2.99 15.91 7.85
N THR A 64 3.43 17.17 7.75
CA THR A 64 2.84 18.16 6.82
C THR A 64 3.17 17.83 5.37
N PRO A 65 2.40 18.36 4.39
CA PRO A 65 2.64 18.15 2.97
C PRO A 65 4.09 18.43 2.55
N GLU A 66 4.63 19.58 2.95
CA GLU A 66 5.98 19.99 2.58
C GLU A 66 7.06 19.11 3.21
N ALA A 67 6.89 18.74 4.48
CA ALA A 67 7.84 17.91 5.21
C ALA A 67 7.91 16.49 4.59
N VAL A 68 6.76 15.90 4.26
CA VAL A 68 6.72 14.58 3.62
C VAL A 68 7.18 14.64 2.17
N ALA A 69 6.84 15.69 1.41
CA ALA A 69 7.34 15.88 0.05
C ALA A 69 8.88 15.99 0.01
N ALA A 70 9.49 16.64 1.01
CA ALA A 70 10.94 16.69 1.16
C ALA A 70 11.55 15.29 1.39
N VAL A 71 10.90 14.44 2.19
CA VAL A 71 11.32 13.03 2.38
C VAL A 71 11.21 12.24 1.07
N VAL A 72 10.14 12.44 0.31
CA VAL A 72 10.01 11.79 -1.02
C VAL A 72 11.12 12.24 -1.96
N ALA A 73 11.49 13.54 -1.94
CA ALA A 73 12.61 14.05 -2.73
C ALA A 73 13.97 13.46 -2.28
N GLU A 74 14.17 13.26 -0.98
CA GLU A 74 15.36 12.57 -0.45
C GLU A 74 15.45 11.12 -0.95
N ILE A 75 14.33 10.38 -0.94
CA ILE A 75 14.28 9.02 -1.47
C ILE A 75 14.57 9.02 -2.98
N ALA A 76 13.98 9.93 -3.74
CA ALA A 76 14.24 10.04 -5.19
C ALA A 76 15.72 10.35 -5.47
N ALA A 77 16.32 11.26 -4.70
CA ALA A 77 17.74 11.59 -4.79
C ALA A 77 18.66 10.41 -4.44
N HIS A 78 18.29 9.61 -3.40
CA HIS A 78 19.04 8.40 -3.03
C HIS A 78 19.16 7.41 -4.18
N PHE A 79 18.08 7.24 -4.95
CA PHE A 79 18.07 6.36 -6.13
C PHE A 79 18.55 7.06 -7.42
N ASN A 80 18.99 8.31 -7.36
CA ASN A 80 19.34 9.10 -8.56
C ASN A 80 18.18 9.13 -9.59
N TRP A 81 16.92 9.14 -9.12
CA TRP A 81 15.75 8.94 -9.94
C TRP A 81 15.15 10.24 -10.42
N THR A 82 14.94 10.38 -11.72
CA THR A 82 14.31 11.52 -12.38
C THR A 82 13.11 11.14 -13.26
N GLY A 83 12.72 9.85 -13.21
CA GLY A 83 11.61 9.28 -13.97
C GLY A 83 10.26 9.38 -13.25
N PRO A 84 9.26 8.60 -13.69
CA PRO A 84 7.95 8.54 -13.06
C PRO A 84 7.99 8.08 -11.60
N ILE A 85 7.12 8.65 -10.76
CA ILE A 85 6.96 8.28 -9.35
C ILE A 85 5.51 7.89 -9.10
N GLY A 86 5.29 6.73 -8.50
CA GLY A 86 4.02 6.31 -7.95
C GLY A 86 4.02 6.42 -6.44
N VAL A 87 2.91 6.87 -5.85
CA VAL A 87 2.79 7.13 -4.42
C VAL A 87 1.54 6.49 -3.85
N GLY A 88 1.68 5.68 -2.81
CA GLY A 88 0.61 5.24 -1.93
C GLY A 88 0.47 6.21 -0.76
N PHE A 89 -0.74 6.70 -0.52
CA PHE A 89 -1.04 7.69 0.51
C PHE A 89 -2.17 7.20 1.43
N PRO A 90 -2.07 7.40 2.75
CA PRO A 90 -3.10 6.95 3.69
C PRO A 90 -4.31 7.89 3.69
N GLY A 91 -5.16 7.76 2.69
CA GLY A 91 -6.36 8.58 2.55
C GLY A 91 -7.00 8.49 1.17
N VAL A 92 -8.17 9.08 1.03
CA VAL A 92 -8.92 9.17 -0.23
C VAL A 92 -8.26 10.17 -1.17
N ILE A 93 -7.97 9.74 -2.39
CA ILE A 93 -7.36 10.55 -3.44
C ILE A 93 -8.32 10.70 -4.61
N LYS A 94 -8.55 11.93 -5.06
CA LYS A 94 -9.33 12.22 -6.28
C LYS A 94 -8.55 13.18 -7.18
N ASP A 95 -8.23 12.72 -8.38
CA ASP A 95 -7.50 13.51 -9.39
C ASP A 95 -6.19 14.12 -8.85
N GLY A 96 -5.45 13.35 -8.05
CA GLY A 96 -4.19 13.78 -7.44
C GLY A 96 -4.35 14.66 -6.19
N VAL A 97 -5.59 14.97 -5.80
CA VAL A 97 -5.91 15.81 -4.62
C VAL A 97 -6.33 14.93 -3.45
N VAL A 98 -5.72 15.16 -2.30
CA VAL A 98 -6.05 14.48 -1.04
C VAL A 98 -7.42 14.95 -0.55
N LYS A 99 -8.32 14.03 -0.23
CA LYS A 99 -9.65 14.33 0.31
C LYS A 99 -9.83 13.95 1.77
N THR A 100 -9.09 12.94 2.23
CA THR A 100 -8.98 12.58 3.65
C THR A 100 -7.53 12.26 3.96
N ALA A 101 -7.15 12.39 5.23
CA ALA A 101 -5.81 12.05 5.71
C ALA A 101 -5.92 11.22 6.98
N ALA A 102 -5.23 10.09 7.04
CA ALA A 102 -5.17 9.22 8.21
C ALA A 102 -3.70 9.03 8.63
N ASN A 103 -3.42 9.24 9.91
CA ASN A 103 -2.06 9.08 10.47
C ASN A 103 -0.98 10.03 9.89
N VAL A 104 -1.39 11.08 9.20
CA VAL A 104 -0.58 12.22 8.74
C VAL A 104 -1.29 13.53 9.13
N ASP A 105 -0.68 14.67 8.87
CA ASP A 105 -1.24 15.97 9.27
C ASP A 105 -2.50 16.32 8.47
N ASP A 106 -3.51 16.89 9.13
CA ASP A 106 -4.79 17.28 8.50
C ASP A 106 -4.63 18.37 7.43
N SER A 107 -3.50 19.09 7.41
CA SER A 107 -3.18 20.07 6.36
C SER A 107 -3.02 19.47 4.96
N TRP A 108 -2.98 18.15 4.85
CA TRP A 108 -3.03 17.45 3.56
C TRP A 108 -4.38 17.59 2.84
N VAL A 109 -5.48 17.81 3.57
CA VAL A 109 -6.81 17.88 2.96
C VAL A 109 -6.87 19.00 1.94
N ASP A 110 -7.36 18.68 0.73
CA ASP A 110 -7.45 19.55 -0.45
C ASP A 110 -6.10 19.97 -1.07
N VAL A 111 -4.97 19.39 -0.65
CA VAL A 111 -3.68 19.57 -1.31
C VAL A 111 -3.62 18.72 -2.60
N ASP A 112 -3.17 19.33 -3.70
CA ASP A 112 -2.77 18.61 -4.92
C ASP A 112 -1.40 17.96 -4.69
N ALA A 113 -1.43 16.75 -4.13
CA ALA A 113 -0.23 16.04 -3.73
C ALA A 113 0.61 15.60 -4.93
N SER A 114 -0.01 15.33 -6.08
CA SER A 114 0.72 15.01 -7.31
C SER A 114 1.60 16.17 -7.75
N LYS A 115 1.07 17.40 -7.76
CA LYS A 115 1.85 18.60 -8.11
C LYS A 115 2.90 18.93 -7.07
N LEU A 116 2.56 18.83 -5.78
CA LEU A 116 3.50 19.10 -4.70
C LEU A 116 4.73 18.20 -4.78
N ILE A 117 4.52 16.89 -4.91
CA ILE A 117 5.61 15.90 -5.01
C ILE A 117 6.38 16.07 -6.33
N ALA A 118 5.69 16.34 -7.44
CA ALA A 118 6.38 16.64 -8.71
C ALA A 118 7.30 17.87 -8.59
N ALA A 119 6.85 18.93 -7.94
CA ALA A 119 7.66 20.12 -7.71
C ALA A 119 8.87 19.85 -6.80
N ALA A 120 8.71 19.01 -5.76
CA ALA A 120 9.78 18.67 -4.83
C ALA A 120 10.84 17.75 -5.44
N THR A 121 10.43 16.82 -6.33
CA THR A 121 11.30 15.78 -6.91
C THR A 121 11.84 16.12 -8.29
N GLY A 122 11.20 17.05 -9.01
CA GLY A 122 11.47 17.28 -10.44
C GLY A 122 10.96 16.16 -11.36
N SER A 123 10.18 15.21 -10.85
CA SER A 123 9.65 14.10 -11.65
C SER A 123 8.67 14.60 -12.72
N PRO A 124 8.75 14.10 -13.96
CA PRO A 124 7.85 14.49 -15.06
C PRO A 124 6.43 13.94 -14.88
N LYS A 125 6.26 12.89 -14.04
CA LYS A 125 4.97 12.23 -13.81
C LYS A 125 4.91 11.71 -12.38
N VAL A 126 3.95 12.21 -11.60
CA VAL A 126 3.62 11.69 -10.27
C VAL A 126 2.17 11.24 -10.26
N CYS A 127 1.94 9.97 -9.95
CA CYS A 127 0.61 9.41 -9.72
C CYS A 127 0.49 9.05 -8.24
N ILE A 128 -0.58 9.46 -7.60
CA ILE A 128 -0.86 9.17 -6.20
C ILE A 128 -2.21 8.46 -6.06
N GLY A 129 -2.27 7.43 -5.23
CA GLY A 129 -3.47 6.66 -4.92
C GLY A 129 -3.58 6.35 -3.44
N ASN A 130 -4.75 5.87 -3.02
CA ASN A 130 -4.92 5.34 -1.66
C ASN A 130 -3.95 4.17 -1.40
N ASP A 131 -3.41 4.06 -0.19
CA ASP A 131 -2.39 3.06 0.18
C ASP A 131 -2.90 1.61 0.05
N ALA A 132 -4.15 1.34 0.44
CA ALA A 132 -4.74 0.01 0.28
C ALA A 132 -5.03 -0.30 -1.20
N ASP A 133 -5.50 0.68 -1.97
CA ASP A 133 -5.75 0.54 -3.41
C ASP A 133 -4.47 0.17 -4.15
N VAL A 134 -3.38 0.89 -3.91
CA VAL A 134 -2.11 0.58 -4.58
C VAL A 134 -1.52 -0.75 -4.09
N ALA A 135 -1.61 -1.06 -2.79
CA ALA A 135 -1.18 -2.37 -2.31
C ALA A 135 -1.96 -3.51 -2.99
N GLY A 136 -3.27 -3.33 -3.20
CA GLY A 136 -4.11 -4.26 -3.93
C GLY A 136 -3.69 -4.42 -5.39
N LEU A 137 -3.24 -3.35 -6.07
CA LEU A 137 -2.74 -3.43 -7.45
C LEU A 137 -1.57 -4.41 -7.58
N ALA A 138 -0.64 -4.43 -6.62
CA ALA A 138 0.46 -5.38 -6.61
C ALA A 138 -0.05 -6.83 -6.54
N GLU A 139 -1.01 -7.08 -5.64
CA GLU A 139 -1.56 -8.43 -5.41
C GLU A 139 -2.39 -8.93 -6.61
N ILE A 140 -3.15 -8.06 -7.25
CA ILE A 140 -3.94 -8.42 -8.44
C ILE A 140 -3.04 -8.63 -9.67
N THR A 141 -1.94 -7.88 -9.77
CA THR A 141 -1.07 -7.96 -10.95
C THR A 141 -0.09 -9.13 -10.86
N PHE A 142 0.53 -9.35 -9.73
CA PHE A 142 1.63 -10.30 -9.56
C PHE A 142 1.46 -11.27 -8.37
N GLY A 143 0.54 -10.95 -7.43
CA GLY A 143 0.42 -11.64 -6.16
C GLY A 143 -0.74 -12.62 -6.06
N ALA A 144 -1.35 -12.65 -4.88
CA ALA A 144 -2.37 -13.64 -4.50
C ALA A 144 -3.68 -13.54 -5.31
N GLY A 145 -3.95 -12.38 -5.94
CA GLY A 145 -5.12 -12.16 -6.79
C GLY A 145 -4.85 -12.32 -8.28
N LYS A 146 -3.62 -12.65 -8.68
CA LYS A 146 -3.24 -12.80 -10.08
C LYS A 146 -4.11 -13.87 -10.77
N ASP A 147 -4.54 -13.56 -11.99
CA ASP A 147 -5.36 -14.46 -12.83
C ASP A 147 -6.71 -14.86 -12.20
N ASN A 148 -7.15 -14.18 -11.13
CA ASN A 148 -8.47 -14.38 -10.55
C ASN A 148 -9.50 -13.48 -11.26
N PRO A 149 -10.36 -14.03 -12.11
CA PRO A 149 -11.46 -13.28 -12.69
C PRO A 149 -12.54 -13.07 -11.64
N GLY A 150 -13.27 -11.95 -11.75
CA GLY A 150 -14.39 -11.66 -10.88
C GLY A 150 -14.10 -10.56 -9.86
N PHE A 151 -14.80 -10.63 -8.75
CA PHE A 151 -14.76 -9.59 -7.71
C PHE A 151 -13.82 -9.97 -6.58
N VAL A 152 -12.67 -9.33 -6.52
CA VAL A 152 -11.63 -9.55 -5.50
C VAL A 152 -11.57 -8.37 -4.55
N ILE A 153 -11.54 -8.65 -3.26
CA ILE A 153 -11.39 -7.63 -2.22
C ILE A 153 -10.12 -7.91 -1.44
N MET A 154 -9.22 -6.93 -1.43
CA MET A 154 -8.10 -6.92 -0.48
C MET A 154 -8.49 -6.13 0.77
N ILE A 155 -8.21 -6.72 1.93
CA ILE A 155 -8.36 -6.08 3.24
C ILE A 155 -6.99 -5.99 3.89
N THR A 156 -6.53 -4.80 4.23
CA THR A 156 -5.30 -4.60 4.99
C THR A 156 -5.62 -4.45 6.47
N LEU A 157 -4.96 -5.25 7.30
CA LEU A 157 -5.10 -5.23 8.76
C LEU A 157 -3.82 -4.69 9.39
N GLY A 158 -3.91 -3.55 10.06
CA GLY A 158 -2.78 -2.86 10.66
C GLY A 158 -3.23 -1.85 11.72
N THR A 159 -2.70 -0.62 11.68
CA THR A 159 -3.17 0.51 12.49
C THR A 159 -4.67 0.74 12.28
N GLY A 160 -5.09 0.65 11.02
CA GLY A 160 -6.48 0.69 10.59
C GLY A 160 -6.91 -0.59 9.88
N ILE A 161 -8.04 -0.51 9.18
CA ILE A 161 -8.53 -1.49 8.21
C ILE A 161 -8.68 -0.78 6.87
N GLY A 162 -7.72 -1.01 5.96
CA GLY A 162 -7.85 -0.56 4.57
C GLY A 162 -8.60 -1.60 3.72
N SER A 163 -9.17 -1.15 2.62
CA SER A 163 -9.85 -2.02 1.67
C SER A 163 -9.61 -1.57 0.23
N ALA A 164 -9.35 -2.51 -0.67
CA ALA A 164 -9.22 -2.26 -2.09
C ALA A 164 -10.07 -3.27 -2.88
N PHE A 165 -10.83 -2.78 -3.84
CA PHE A 165 -11.83 -3.55 -4.55
C PHE A 165 -11.47 -3.64 -6.03
N PHE A 166 -11.55 -4.85 -6.58
CA PHE A 166 -11.20 -5.13 -7.97
C PHE A 166 -12.30 -5.93 -8.65
N PHE A 167 -12.68 -5.52 -9.83
CA PHE A 167 -13.57 -6.29 -10.67
C PHE A 167 -12.88 -6.62 -12.00
N ASN A 168 -12.70 -7.90 -12.29
CA ASN A 168 -11.96 -8.38 -13.46
C ASN A 168 -10.57 -7.72 -13.57
N GLY A 169 -9.84 -7.65 -12.48
CA GLY A 169 -8.50 -7.06 -12.41
C GLY A 169 -8.45 -5.52 -12.44
N LYS A 170 -9.60 -4.83 -12.51
CA LYS A 170 -9.69 -3.38 -12.53
C LYS A 170 -10.06 -2.83 -11.15
N LEU A 171 -9.28 -1.88 -10.68
CA LEU A 171 -9.50 -1.21 -9.40
C LEU A 171 -10.81 -0.39 -9.42
N LEU A 172 -11.58 -0.51 -8.35
CA LEU A 172 -12.66 0.40 -7.97
C LEU A 172 -12.09 1.30 -6.85
N PRO A 173 -11.66 2.53 -7.16
CA PRO A 173 -10.82 3.30 -6.26
C PRO A 173 -11.58 3.86 -5.06
N ASN A 174 -10.85 4.03 -3.95
CA ASN A 174 -11.32 4.72 -2.74
C ASN A 174 -12.53 4.05 -2.07
N MET A 175 -12.53 2.73 -1.97
CA MET A 175 -13.57 1.96 -1.29
C MET A 175 -13.22 1.80 0.19
N GLU A 176 -13.78 2.65 1.05
CA GLU A 176 -13.43 2.78 2.47
C GLU A 176 -14.28 1.85 3.38
N PHE A 177 -14.25 0.55 3.12
CA PHE A 177 -15.04 -0.43 3.89
C PHE A 177 -14.47 -0.73 5.30
N GLY A 178 -13.28 -0.23 5.63
CA GLY A 178 -12.83 -0.18 7.02
C GLY A 178 -13.73 0.65 7.92
N HIS A 179 -14.52 1.57 7.35
CA HIS A 179 -15.47 2.40 8.07
C HIS A 179 -16.89 1.82 8.17
N VAL A 180 -17.14 0.62 7.62
CA VAL A 180 -18.45 -0.02 7.74
C VAL A 180 -18.84 -0.22 9.22
N GLU A 181 -20.11 -0.01 9.53
CA GLU A 181 -20.63 -0.24 10.87
C GLU A 181 -20.98 -1.71 11.07
N VAL A 182 -20.42 -2.33 12.09
CA VAL A 182 -20.63 -3.73 12.46
C VAL A 182 -21.12 -3.81 13.91
N GLY A 183 -22.41 -4.07 14.07
CA GLY A 183 -23.03 -4.17 15.40
C GLY A 183 -22.94 -2.87 16.22
N GLY A 184 -23.14 -1.72 15.60
CA GLY A 184 -23.08 -0.41 16.23
C GLY A 184 -21.66 0.11 16.48
N LYS A 185 -20.63 -0.49 15.83
CA LYS A 185 -19.23 -0.09 15.97
C LYS A 185 -18.58 0.09 14.59
N ASN A 186 -17.78 1.11 14.44
CA ASN A 186 -16.92 1.27 13.27
C ASN A 186 -15.93 0.08 13.21
N ALA A 187 -15.84 -0.59 12.06
CA ALA A 187 -15.04 -1.82 11.89
C ALA A 187 -13.58 -1.61 12.25
N GLU A 188 -12.94 -0.54 11.75
CA GLU A 188 -11.55 -0.22 12.00
C GLU A 188 -11.27 -0.03 13.50
N SER A 189 -12.06 0.81 14.18
CA SER A 189 -11.86 1.09 15.60
C SER A 189 -12.06 -0.15 16.49
N TRP A 190 -12.77 -1.17 15.99
CA TRP A 190 -13.15 -2.38 16.73
C TRP A 190 -12.32 -3.62 16.38
N ALA A 191 -11.88 -3.76 15.13
CA ALA A 191 -11.29 -5.00 14.62
C ALA A 191 -9.92 -4.82 13.92
N SER A 192 -9.32 -3.61 13.90
CA SER A 192 -7.94 -3.43 13.44
C SER A 192 -6.95 -4.17 14.36
N ASP A 193 -5.71 -4.40 13.88
CA ASP A 193 -4.65 -4.96 14.74
C ASP A 193 -4.31 -4.00 15.88
N ALA A 194 -4.32 -2.70 15.65
CA ALA A 194 -4.18 -1.70 16.71
C ALA A 194 -5.28 -1.83 17.78
N ALA A 195 -6.53 -2.15 17.39
CA ALA A 195 -7.59 -2.42 18.36
C ALA A 195 -7.31 -3.70 19.16
N ARG A 196 -6.77 -4.74 18.51
CA ARG A 196 -6.33 -5.97 19.20
C ARG A 196 -5.29 -5.67 20.27
N GLU A 197 -4.27 -4.90 19.91
CA GLU A 197 -3.18 -4.54 20.84
C GLU A 197 -3.67 -3.66 21.98
N ARG A 198 -4.41 -2.61 21.67
CA ARG A 198 -4.98 -1.67 22.66
C ARG A 198 -5.86 -2.37 23.69
N GLU A 199 -6.63 -3.38 23.27
CA GLU A 199 -7.57 -4.11 24.13
C GLU A 199 -6.98 -5.45 24.63
N GLU A 200 -5.70 -5.72 24.35
CA GLU A 200 -4.97 -6.95 24.72
C GLU A 200 -5.72 -8.25 24.34
N LEU A 201 -6.38 -8.22 23.17
CA LEU A 201 -7.20 -9.34 22.72
C LEU A 201 -6.34 -10.54 22.32
N LYS A 202 -6.75 -11.71 22.78
CA LYS A 202 -6.24 -12.98 22.27
C LYS A 202 -6.66 -13.18 20.81
N TRP A 203 -5.90 -13.95 20.06
CA TRP A 203 -6.10 -14.19 18.62
C TRP A 203 -7.49 -14.77 18.29
N ASP A 204 -8.02 -15.66 19.15
CA ASP A 204 -9.36 -16.23 18.98
C ASP A 204 -10.48 -15.19 19.11
N LYS A 205 -10.33 -14.26 20.03
CA LYS A 205 -11.31 -13.18 20.24
C LYS A 205 -11.24 -12.14 19.13
N TRP A 206 -10.02 -11.76 18.74
CA TRP A 206 -9.82 -10.82 17.66
C TRP A 206 -10.18 -11.42 16.29
N GLY A 207 -9.79 -12.65 15.99
CA GLY A 207 -10.15 -13.33 14.75
C GLY A 207 -11.65 -13.38 14.51
N LYS A 208 -12.45 -13.62 15.57
CA LYS A 208 -13.92 -13.55 15.50
C LYS A 208 -14.46 -12.14 15.25
N ARG A 209 -13.75 -11.08 15.67
CA ARG A 209 -14.14 -9.72 15.30
C ARG A 209 -13.89 -9.46 13.81
N VAL A 210 -12.72 -9.84 13.32
CA VAL A 210 -12.37 -9.73 11.90
C VAL A 210 -13.34 -10.55 11.06
N ASP A 211 -13.62 -11.81 11.43
CA ASP A 211 -14.61 -12.67 10.78
C ASP A 211 -15.96 -11.97 10.61
N ARG A 212 -16.45 -11.32 11.67
CA ARG A 212 -17.72 -10.60 11.63
C ARG A 212 -17.69 -9.38 10.69
N VAL A 213 -16.56 -8.66 10.62
CA VAL A 213 -16.36 -7.56 9.66
C VAL A 213 -16.39 -8.10 8.23
N LEU A 214 -15.64 -9.16 7.97
CA LEU A 214 -15.58 -9.79 6.65
C LEU A 214 -16.93 -10.36 6.22
N HIS A 215 -17.70 -11.00 7.13
CA HIS A 215 -19.06 -11.42 6.85
C HIS A 215 -19.99 -10.26 6.48
N THR A 216 -19.87 -9.12 7.18
CA THR A 216 -20.66 -7.93 6.82
C THR A 216 -20.36 -7.46 5.41
N ILE A 217 -19.08 -7.44 5.01
CA ILE A 217 -18.66 -7.08 3.66
C ILE A 217 -19.14 -8.14 2.66
N GLU A 218 -18.94 -9.43 2.98
CA GLU A 218 -19.34 -10.56 2.16
C GLU A 218 -20.83 -10.53 1.84
N ASP A 219 -21.68 -10.25 2.83
CA ASP A 219 -23.14 -10.17 2.67
C ASP A 219 -23.59 -8.96 1.83
N LEU A 220 -22.82 -7.87 1.83
CA LEU A 220 -23.13 -6.67 1.05
C LEU A 220 -22.76 -6.79 -0.43
N VAL A 221 -21.63 -7.45 -0.76
CA VAL A 221 -21.03 -7.33 -2.11
C VAL A 221 -20.66 -8.66 -2.76
N TRP A 222 -20.74 -9.79 -2.07
CA TRP A 222 -20.54 -11.16 -2.61
C TRP A 222 -19.24 -11.31 -3.43
N PRO A 223 -18.06 -11.14 -2.83
CA PRO A 223 -16.80 -11.27 -3.56
C PRO A 223 -16.49 -12.74 -3.90
N ASP A 224 -15.65 -12.93 -4.91
CA ASP A 224 -15.13 -14.24 -5.32
C ASP A 224 -13.88 -14.62 -4.54
N LEU A 225 -13.15 -13.63 -4.00
CA LEU A 225 -11.92 -13.83 -3.22
C LEU A 225 -11.69 -12.70 -2.24
N PHE A 226 -11.29 -13.04 -1.01
CA PHE A 226 -10.66 -12.11 -0.08
C PHE A 226 -9.14 -12.32 -0.05
N ILE A 227 -8.37 -11.22 -0.07
CA ILE A 227 -6.93 -11.20 0.16
C ILE A 227 -6.67 -10.42 1.45
N VAL A 228 -5.98 -11.01 2.41
CA VAL A 228 -5.63 -10.34 3.67
C VAL A 228 -4.19 -9.91 3.65
N GLY A 229 -3.99 -8.58 3.68
CA GLY A 229 -2.69 -7.92 3.76
C GLY A 229 -2.49 -7.18 5.08
N GLY A 230 -1.52 -6.26 5.08
CA GLY A 230 -1.11 -5.52 6.27
C GLY A 230 -0.13 -6.28 7.16
N GLY A 231 0.43 -5.60 8.14
CA GLY A 231 1.53 -6.13 8.96
C GLY A 231 1.21 -7.43 9.71
N VAL A 232 -0.04 -7.59 10.16
CA VAL A 232 -0.47 -8.76 10.92
C VAL A 232 -0.72 -9.99 10.05
N SER A 233 -0.86 -9.85 8.73
CA SER A 233 -1.10 -10.98 7.80
C SER A 233 0.00 -12.06 7.87
N LYS A 234 1.22 -11.69 8.26
CA LYS A 234 2.33 -12.63 8.55
C LYS A 234 2.04 -13.62 9.67
N LYS A 235 1.00 -13.40 10.45
CA LYS A 235 0.55 -14.24 11.56
C LYS A 235 -0.84 -14.83 11.29
N SER A 236 -1.22 -14.98 10.01
CA SER A 236 -2.54 -15.44 9.59
C SER A 236 -2.93 -16.78 10.20
N GLU A 237 -1.97 -17.68 10.42
CA GLU A 237 -2.17 -18.97 11.07
C GLU A 237 -2.78 -18.87 12.49
N LYS A 238 -2.68 -17.67 13.14
CA LYS A 238 -3.22 -17.45 14.48
C LYS A 238 -4.68 -17.00 14.49
N PHE A 239 -5.19 -16.48 13.38
CA PHE A 239 -6.56 -15.94 13.36
C PHE A 239 -7.43 -16.45 12.19
N PHE A 240 -6.87 -16.92 11.08
CA PHE A 240 -7.62 -17.57 9.99
C PHE A 240 -8.46 -18.76 10.45
N PRO A 241 -8.04 -19.61 11.42
CA PRO A 241 -8.87 -20.71 11.91
C PRO A 241 -10.21 -20.31 12.51
N TYR A 242 -10.43 -19.02 12.78
CA TYR A 242 -11.66 -18.49 13.33
C TYR A 242 -12.58 -17.86 12.29
N PHE A 243 -12.21 -17.90 11.03
CA PHE A 243 -13.03 -17.41 9.92
C PHE A 243 -14.02 -18.48 9.47
N THR A 244 -15.24 -18.04 9.20
CA THR A 244 -16.36 -18.92 8.81
C THR A 244 -17.00 -18.48 7.48
N LEU A 245 -16.27 -17.71 6.67
CA LEU A 245 -16.68 -17.12 5.41
C LEU A 245 -17.07 -18.19 4.37
N ARG A 246 -18.00 -17.83 3.49
CA ARG A 246 -18.32 -18.58 2.27
C ARG A 246 -17.24 -18.39 1.21
N THR A 247 -16.77 -17.14 1.09
CA THR A 247 -15.79 -16.69 0.12
C THR A 247 -14.40 -17.24 0.49
N PRO A 248 -13.65 -17.79 -0.47
CA PRO A 248 -12.25 -18.12 -0.28
C PRO A 248 -11.44 -16.94 0.24
N ILE A 249 -10.50 -17.21 1.15
CA ILE A 249 -9.65 -16.20 1.74
C ILE A 249 -8.18 -16.64 1.73
N VAL A 250 -7.28 -15.75 1.30
CA VAL A 250 -5.84 -16.02 1.21
C VAL A 250 -5.04 -14.87 1.82
N THR A 251 -3.77 -15.12 2.14
CA THR A 251 -2.84 -14.06 2.55
C THR A 251 -2.21 -13.38 1.33
N ALA A 252 -1.93 -12.09 1.46
CA ALA A 252 -1.16 -11.32 0.49
C ALA A 252 0.27 -11.86 0.34
N ASN A 253 0.82 -11.81 -0.89
CA ASN A 253 2.14 -12.32 -1.21
C ASN A 253 3.25 -11.27 -1.02
N PHE A 254 2.99 -10.00 -1.37
CA PHE A 254 3.99 -8.91 -1.33
C PHE A 254 4.26 -8.38 0.07
N LEU A 255 3.37 -8.65 1.03
CA LEU A 255 3.53 -8.24 2.43
C LEU A 255 3.85 -6.73 2.56
N ASN A 256 5.07 -6.41 3.04
CA ASN A 256 5.51 -5.03 3.29
C ASN A 256 5.91 -4.26 2.03
N ASP A 257 6.03 -4.91 0.88
CA ASP A 257 6.44 -4.29 -0.38
C ASP A 257 5.26 -4.01 -1.31
N ALA A 258 4.06 -4.51 -0.94
CA ALA A 258 2.82 -4.31 -1.71
C ALA A 258 2.54 -2.83 -2.03
N GLY A 259 2.68 -1.94 -1.03
CA GLY A 259 2.47 -0.51 -1.21
C GLY A 259 3.45 0.12 -2.23
N ILE A 260 4.72 -0.28 -2.17
CA ILE A 260 5.77 0.22 -3.08
C ILE A 260 5.54 -0.28 -4.51
N VAL A 261 5.35 -1.61 -4.66
CA VAL A 261 5.14 -2.23 -5.98
C VAL A 261 3.86 -1.72 -6.64
N GLY A 262 2.78 -1.65 -5.87
CA GLY A 262 1.50 -1.18 -6.39
C GLY A 262 1.49 0.31 -6.71
N ALA A 263 2.17 1.15 -5.90
CA ALA A 263 2.35 2.55 -6.21
C ALA A 263 3.10 2.74 -7.54
N ALA A 264 4.18 1.97 -7.76
CA ALA A 264 4.91 1.99 -9.03
C ALA A 264 4.00 1.59 -10.21
N LEU A 265 3.20 0.53 -10.05
CA LEU A 265 2.22 0.11 -11.07
C LEU A 265 1.19 1.20 -11.38
N HIS A 266 0.75 1.94 -10.36
CA HIS A 266 -0.22 3.03 -10.52
C HIS A 266 0.31 4.18 -11.38
N ALA A 267 1.63 4.34 -11.49
CA ALA A 267 2.29 5.38 -12.30
C ALA A 267 2.85 4.86 -13.64
N LYS A 268 2.66 3.59 -13.96
CA LYS A 268 3.07 2.95 -15.22
C LYS A 268 2.52 3.63 -16.47
#